data_9e1d31f0ae84f890938009c11002f52a
#
_entry.id   9e1d31f0ae84f890938009c11002f52a
#
_cell.length_a   1.000
_cell.length_b   1.000
_cell.length_c   1.000
_cell.angle_alpha   90.00
_cell.angle_beta   90.00
_cell.angle_gamma   90.00
#
_symmetry.space_group_name_H-M   'P 1'
#
loop_
_entity.id
_entity.type
_entity.pdbx_description
1 polymer ?
#
loop_
_entity_poly.entity_id
_entity_poly.type
_entity_poly.pdbx_seq_one_letter_code
_entity_poly.pdbx_strand_id
1 'polypeptide(L)'
;MSLNIVPLVDAPFGALVSGWEPTEPLTSRSKRSINEALHRHRLLVFRGQPQPSDQDLVRFVEAFGDPIRGSEWFRNAGALPEILPVTNIRGEDGDRLGVEGATDLEWHADYSYAATPAKTSFLNAVELPPEPPRTYFTDMYAAYATLEPALQARLSGLRATHSIADYMAEPDKNFAAKIERDEAAGIERPDIPEAEHPVVVHHPD
;
A
#
# COMPACT_ATOMS: atom_id res chain seq x y z
N MET A 1 -12.57 -4.97 23.14
CA MET A 1 -12.60 -5.54 21.77
C MET A 1 -11.87 -6.87 21.75
N SER A 2 -12.47 -7.94 21.23
CA SER A 2 -11.84 -9.26 21.09
C SER A 2 -11.79 -9.59 19.59
N LEU A 3 -10.57 -9.54 19.03
CA LEU A 3 -10.34 -9.95 17.64
C LEU A 3 -10.33 -11.47 17.54
N ASN A 4 -10.96 -11.98 16.49
CA ASN A 4 -10.83 -13.38 16.09
C ASN A 4 -9.99 -13.46 14.83
N ILE A 5 -8.89 -14.21 14.86
CA ILE A 5 -7.93 -14.33 13.76
C ILE A 5 -7.79 -15.80 13.42
N VAL A 6 -8.16 -16.15 12.18
CA VAL A 6 -8.13 -17.52 11.70
C VAL A 6 -7.41 -17.61 10.35
N PRO A 7 -6.55 -18.60 10.12
CA PRO A 7 -5.89 -18.78 8.82
C PRO A 7 -6.92 -18.92 7.69
N LEU A 8 -6.58 -18.40 6.49
CA LEU A 8 -7.37 -18.66 5.29
C LEU A 8 -7.26 -20.14 4.92
N VAL A 9 -8.39 -20.77 4.60
CA VAL A 9 -8.46 -22.23 4.36
C VAL A 9 -7.93 -22.59 2.96
N ASP A 10 -8.25 -21.76 1.97
CA ASP A 10 -7.98 -22.05 0.55
C ASP A 10 -6.81 -21.22 -0.01
N ALA A 11 -5.89 -20.79 0.85
CA ALA A 11 -4.75 -19.99 0.46
C ALA A 11 -3.47 -20.49 1.17
N PRO A 12 -2.31 -20.40 0.50
CA PRO A 12 -1.04 -20.86 1.09
C PRO A 12 -0.58 -19.99 2.26
N PHE A 13 -1.08 -18.77 2.39
CA PHE A 13 -0.84 -17.83 3.48
C PHE A 13 -2.02 -16.88 3.64
N GLY A 14 -2.01 -16.08 4.69
CA GLY A 14 -3.06 -15.11 5.01
C GLY A 14 -3.95 -15.56 6.16
N ALA A 15 -4.57 -14.59 6.82
CA ALA A 15 -5.58 -14.85 7.86
C ALA A 15 -6.75 -13.88 7.76
N LEU A 16 -7.92 -14.35 8.12
CA LEU A 16 -9.13 -13.56 8.29
C LEU A 16 -9.16 -12.98 9.71
N VAL A 17 -9.41 -11.69 9.80
CA VAL A 17 -9.60 -10.96 11.06
C VAL A 17 -11.05 -10.49 11.14
N SER A 18 -11.71 -10.77 12.25
CA SER A 18 -13.06 -10.28 12.55
C SER A 18 -13.14 -9.71 13.98
N GLY A 19 -14.19 -8.91 14.22
CA GLY A 19 -14.41 -8.26 15.52
C GLY A 19 -13.62 -6.96 15.71
N TRP A 20 -13.10 -6.36 14.63
CA TRP A 20 -12.59 -5.00 14.66
C TRP A 20 -13.77 -4.01 14.61
N GLU A 21 -13.74 -3.03 15.51
CA GLU A 21 -14.69 -1.91 15.54
C GLU A 21 -13.94 -0.62 15.20
N PRO A 22 -14.15 -0.04 13.99
CA PRO A 22 -13.37 1.10 13.52
C PRO A 22 -13.46 2.35 14.39
N THR A 23 -14.59 2.57 15.04
CA THR A 23 -14.82 3.74 15.91
C THR A 23 -14.08 3.64 17.24
N GLU A 24 -13.64 2.44 17.60
CA GLU A 24 -12.95 2.18 18.87
C GLU A 24 -11.42 2.13 18.69
N PRO A 25 -10.65 2.77 19.56
CA PRO A 25 -9.20 2.69 19.49
C PRO A 25 -8.71 1.27 19.78
N LEU A 26 -7.66 0.86 19.08
CA LEU A 26 -7.01 -0.43 19.31
C LEU A 26 -6.39 -0.49 20.71
N THR A 27 -6.72 -1.54 21.45
CA THR A 27 -5.99 -1.84 22.70
C THR A 27 -4.56 -2.30 22.40
N SER A 28 -3.65 -2.16 23.36
CA SER A 28 -2.28 -2.69 23.23
C SER A 28 -2.25 -4.21 22.97
N ARG A 29 -3.24 -4.94 23.49
CA ARG A 29 -3.39 -6.37 23.23
C ARG A 29 -3.79 -6.63 21.77
N SER A 30 -4.80 -5.91 21.28
CA SER A 30 -5.26 -6.05 19.88
C SER A 30 -4.15 -5.69 18.89
N LYS A 31 -3.41 -4.60 19.16
CA LYS A 31 -2.25 -4.20 18.35
C LYS A 31 -1.19 -5.29 18.28
N ARG A 32 -0.81 -5.88 19.42
CA ARG A 32 0.15 -7.00 19.42
C ARG A 32 -0.37 -8.21 18.66
N SER A 33 -1.62 -8.60 18.88
CA SER A 33 -2.22 -9.74 18.18
C SER A 33 -2.25 -9.54 16.66
N ILE A 34 -2.52 -8.33 16.17
CA ILE A 34 -2.49 -8.00 14.74
C ILE A 34 -1.05 -8.10 14.21
N ASN A 35 -0.06 -7.52 14.89
CA ASN A 35 1.34 -7.61 14.47
C ASN A 35 1.83 -9.06 14.42
N GLU A 36 1.61 -9.83 15.49
CA GLU A 36 1.99 -11.25 15.54
C GLU A 36 1.33 -12.06 14.42
N ALA A 37 0.05 -11.78 14.14
CA ALA A 37 -0.68 -12.44 13.07
C ALA A 37 -0.14 -12.02 11.69
N LEU A 38 0.17 -10.74 11.47
CA LEU A 38 0.76 -10.26 10.21
C LEU A 38 2.11 -10.92 9.95
N HIS A 39 2.99 -10.99 10.96
CA HIS A 39 4.29 -11.67 10.83
C HIS A 39 4.13 -13.17 10.55
N ARG A 40 3.13 -13.81 11.12
CA ARG A 40 2.88 -15.24 10.91
C ARG A 40 2.25 -15.54 9.56
N HIS A 41 1.27 -14.72 9.16
CA HIS A 41 0.39 -15.02 8.02
C HIS A 41 0.66 -14.14 6.79
N ARG A 42 1.51 -13.11 6.87
CA ARG A 42 1.93 -12.20 5.79
C ARG A 42 0.82 -11.29 5.24
N LEU A 43 -0.43 -11.71 5.31
CA LEU A 43 -1.61 -10.99 4.83
C LEU A 43 -2.73 -11.13 5.85
N LEU A 44 -3.37 -10.02 6.19
CA LEU A 44 -4.57 -10.01 7.02
C LEU A 44 -5.74 -9.43 6.25
N VAL A 45 -6.86 -10.13 6.24
CA VAL A 45 -8.11 -9.70 5.60
C VAL A 45 -9.13 -9.40 6.68
N PHE A 46 -9.45 -8.14 6.87
CA PHE A 46 -10.47 -7.72 7.84
C PHE A 46 -11.85 -7.83 7.21
N ARG A 47 -12.77 -8.48 7.89
CA ARG A 47 -14.15 -8.70 7.42
C ARG A 47 -15.18 -8.54 8.52
N GLY A 48 -16.36 -8.06 8.12
CA GLY A 48 -17.52 -7.94 9.00
C GLY A 48 -17.52 -6.70 9.89
N GLN A 49 -16.55 -5.79 9.74
CA GLN A 49 -16.58 -4.48 10.39
C GLN A 49 -17.48 -3.52 9.62
N PRO A 50 -18.06 -2.51 10.29
CA PRO A 50 -18.62 -1.34 9.63
C PRO A 50 -17.57 -0.66 8.75
N GLN A 51 -17.99 0.05 7.71
CA GLN A 51 -17.08 0.85 6.89
C GLN A 51 -16.43 1.92 7.76
N PRO A 52 -15.09 1.97 7.89
CA PRO A 52 -14.41 3.01 8.62
C PRO A 52 -14.55 4.36 7.91
N SER A 53 -14.63 5.45 8.67
CA SER A 53 -14.37 6.77 8.12
C SER A 53 -12.87 6.91 7.81
N ASP A 54 -12.51 7.93 7.01
CA ASP A 54 -11.09 8.22 6.71
C ASP A 54 -10.29 8.47 8.00
N GLN A 55 -10.86 9.19 8.96
CA GLN A 55 -10.24 9.44 10.26
C GLN A 55 -10.07 8.17 11.09
N ASP A 56 -11.04 7.25 11.05
CA ASP A 56 -10.95 5.96 11.73
C ASP A 56 -9.86 5.09 11.12
N LEU A 57 -9.76 5.11 9.78
CA LEU A 57 -8.72 4.38 9.06
C LEU A 57 -7.33 4.92 9.39
N VAL A 58 -7.13 6.24 9.35
CA VAL A 58 -5.86 6.87 9.73
C VAL A 58 -5.49 6.53 11.16
N ARG A 59 -6.42 6.68 12.12
CA ARG A 59 -6.19 6.30 13.53
C ARG A 59 -5.80 4.83 13.68
N PHE A 60 -6.39 3.94 12.89
CA PHE A 60 -6.03 2.52 12.88
C PHE A 60 -4.58 2.33 12.38
N VAL A 61 -4.21 2.98 11.29
CA VAL A 61 -2.86 2.89 10.70
C VAL A 61 -1.81 3.46 11.65
N GLU A 62 -2.04 4.61 12.26
CA GLU A 62 -1.16 5.25 13.24
C GLU A 62 -0.85 4.36 14.45
N ALA A 63 -1.73 3.41 14.77
CA ALA A 63 -1.42 2.44 15.82
C ALA A 63 -0.23 1.53 15.47
N PHE A 64 0.20 1.45 14.21
CA PHE A 64 1.29 0.61 13.74
C PHE A 64 2.55 1.39 13.34
N GLY A 65 2.48 2.68 13.23
CA GLY A 65 3.58 3.58 12.89
C GLY A 65 3.09 4.87 12.25
N ASP A 66 4.02 5.74 11.90
CA ASP A 66 3.71 6.98 11.22
C ASP A 66 3.34 6.68 9.76
N PRO A 67 2.14 7.06 9.29
CA PRO A 67 1.73 6.81 7.91
C PRO A 67 2.53 7.67 6.94
N ILE A 68 2.79 7.12 5.75
CA ILE A 68 3.35 7.88 4.64
C ILE A 68 2.27 8.79 4.07
N ARG A 69 2.60 10.06 3.86
CA ARG A 69 1.70 11.08 3.31
C ARG A 69 1.77 11.12 1.77
N GLY A 70 1.60 9.96 1.15
CA GLY A 70 1.81 9.75 -0.28
C GLY A 70 0.81 10.48 -1.18
N SER A 71 -0.39 10.81 -0.69
CA SER A 71 -1.37 11.57 -1.47
C SER A 71 -0.90 12.97 -1.82
N GLU A 72 0.05 13.55 -1.07
CA GLU A 72 0.67 14.84 -1.38
C GLU A 72 1.44 14.81 -2.70
N TRP A 73 2.09 13.68 -3.04
CA TRP A 73 2.81 13.53 -4.30
C TRP A 73 1.87 13.44 -5.51
N PHE A 74 0.69 12.86 -5.32
CA PHE A 74 -0.31 12.67 -6.38
C PHE A 74 -1.37 13.76 -6.40
N ARG A 75 -1.40 14.67 -5.41
CA ARG A 75 -2.32 15.80 -5.30
C ARG A 75 -3.78 15.42 -5.45
N ASN A 76 -4.22 14.52 -4.62
CA ASN A 76 -5.62 14.08 -4.62
C ASN A 76 -6.48 15.06 -3.81
N ALA A 77 -7.38 15.77 -4.49
CA ALA A 77 -8.28 16.71 -3.84
C ALA A 77 -9.21 15.99 -2.86
N GLY A 78 -9.31 16.53 -1.64
CA GLY A 78 -10.28 16.09 -0.63
C GLY A 78 -9.88 14.87 0.20
N ALA A 79 -8.78 14.19 -0.12
CA ALA A 79 -8.28 13.09 0.70
C ALA A 79 -7.39 13.62 1.85
N LEU A 80 -7.35 12.87 2.94
CA LEU A 80 -6.32 13.07 3.95
C LEU A 80 -4.95 12.72 3.36
N PRO A 81 -3.86 13.42 3.73
CA PRO A 81 -2.53 13.18 3.18
C PRO A 81 -2.04 11.72 3.35
N GLU A 82 -2.51 11.05 4.37
CA GLU A 82 -2.20 9.66 4.72
C GLU A 82 -2.98 8.64 3.86
N ILE A 83 -4.00 9.09 3.11
CA ILE A 83 -4.85 8.23 2.29
C ILE A 83 -4.60 8.53 0.82
N LEU A 84 -4.22 7.51 0.07
CA LEU A 84 -4.12 7.56 -1.38
C LEU A 84 -5.37 6.92 -2.00
N PRO A 85 -6.31 7.72 -2.55
CA PRO A 85 -7.48 7.16 -3.21
C PRO A 85 -7.08 6.40 -4.48
N VAL A 86 -7.58 5.17 -4.61
CA VAL A 86 -7.50 4.39 -5.85
C VAL A 86 -8.92 4.37 -6.44
N THR A 87 -9.14 5.16 -7.48
CA THR A 87 -10.49 5.38 -8.03
C THR A 87 -10.45 5.82 -9.48
N ASN A 88 -11.49 5.45 -10.23
CA ASN A 88 -11.75 5.93 -11.59
C ASN A 88 -12.70 7.14 -11.64
N ILE A 89 -13.11 7.67 -10.49
CA ILE A 89 -13.97 8.84 -10.41
C ILE A 89 -13.19 10.08 -10.84
N ARG A 90 -13.88 10.96 -11.58
CA ARG A 90 -13.34 12.24 -12.02
C ARG A 90 -14.06 13.39 -11.35
N GLY A 91 -13.35 14.47 -11.08
CA GLY A 91 -13.90 15.73 -10.61
C GLY A 91 -14.69 16.47 -11.70
N GLU A 92 -15.31 17.58 -11.33
CA GLU A 92 -16.07 18.44 -12.24
C GLU A 92 -15.17 19.04 -13.35
N ASP A 93 -13.89 19.22 -13.09
CA ASP A 93 -12.85 19.68 -14.02
C ASP A 93 -12.36 18.58 -14.98
N GLY A 94 -12.83 17.33 -14.80
CA GLY A 94 -12.44 16.15 -15.56
C GLY A 94 -11.16 15.48 -15.05
N ASP A 95 -10.50 16.04 -14.06
CA ASP A 95 -9.31 15.46 -13.46
C ASP A 95 -9.66 14.23 -12.59
N ARG A 96 -8.71 13.32 -12.48
CA ARG A 96 -8.85 12.13 -11.64
C ARG A 96 -8.79 12.52 -10.16
N LEU A 97 -9.71 12.00 -9.36
CA LEU A 97 -9.72 12.20 -7.91
C LEU A 97 -8.74 11.29 -7.16
N GLY A 98 -8.11 10.36 -7.85
CA GLY A 98 -7.15 9.45 -7.25
C GLY A 98 -6.23 8.82 -8.27
N VAL A 99 -5.43 7.89 -7.81
CA VAL A 99 -4.61 7.03 -8.67
C VAL A 99 -5.53 5.93 -9.22
N GLU A 100 -5.62 5.84 -10.53
CA GLU A 100 -6.30 4.70 -11.17
C GLU A 100 -5.30 3.93 -12.03
N GLY A 101 -5.45 2.60 -12.09
CA GLY A 101 -4.84 1.78 -13.09
C GLY A 101 -5.86 1.45 -14.18
N ALA A 102 -5.56 1.78 -15.43
CA ALA A 102 -6.31 1.29 -16.58
C ALA A 102 -5.78 -0.08 -17.04
N THR A 103 -4.62 -0.46 -16.55
CA THR A 103 -3.90 -1.69 -16.87
C THR A 103 -3.54 -2.45 -15.60
N ASP A 104 -3.23 -3.72 -15.75
CA ASP A 104 -2.69 -4.52 -14.64
C ASP A 104 -1.40 -3.89 -14.13
N LEU A 105 -1.28 -3.78 -12.82
CA LEU A 105 -0.04 -3.39 -12.18
C LEU A 105 0.91 -4.59 -12.11
N GLU A 106 2.16 -4.37 -12.41
CA GLU A 106 3.20 -5.37 -12.21
C GLU A 106 3.40 -5.68 -10.71
N TRP A 107 4.07 -6.79 -10.43
CA TRP A 107 4.43 -7.14 -9.06
C TRP A 107 5.32 -6.06 -8.44
N HIS A 108 4.87 -5.49 -7.33
CA HIS A 108 5.56 -4.39 -6.66
C HIS A 108 5.38 -4.46 -5.14
N ALA A 109 6.15 -3.67 -4.45
CA ALA A 109 5.93 -3.31 -3.06
C ALA A 109 5.70 -1.80 -2.99
N ASP A 110 4.67 -1.38 -2.28
CA ASP A 110 4.33 0.04 -2.16
C ASP A 110 5.48 0.84 -1.53
N TYR A 111 5.68 2.05 -2.05
CA TYR A 111 6.68 3.01 -1.57
C TYR A 111 8.12 2.46 -1.51
N SER A 112 8.45 1.49 -2.33
CA SER A 112 9.83 0.97 -2.42
C SER A 112 10.84 2.03 -2.87
N TYR A 113 10.37 3.08 -3.52
CA TYR A 113 11.16 4.24 -3.95
C TYR A 113 11.43 5.27 -2.84
N ALA A 114 10.83 5.11 -1.66
CA ALA A 114 11.11 5.97 -0.51
C ALA A 114 12.39 5.52 0.21
N ALA A 115 13.15 6.47 0.76
CA ALA A 115 14.36 6.17 1.53
C ALA A 115 14.08 5.23 2.72
N THR A 116 12.90 5.35 3.32
CA THR A 116 12.35 4.38 4.28
C THR A 116 11.09 3.79 3.65
N PRO A 117 11.14 2.58 3.09
CA PRO A 117 9.98 1.94 2.49
C PRO A 117 8.86 1.69 3.48
N ALA A 118 7.64 1.58 2.97
CA ALA A 118 6.50 1.21 3.80
C ALA A 118 6.70 -0.18 4.42
N LYS A 119 6.57 -0.26 5.74
CA LYS A 119 6.61 -1.54 6.47
C LYS A 119 5.37 -2.39 6.17
N THR A 120 4.23 -1.74 6.02
CA THR A 120 2.92 -2.38 5.83
C THR A 120 2.02 -1.45 5.04
N SER A 121 1.28 -2.00 4.08
CA SER A 121 0.23 -1.29 3.34
C SER A 121 -1.14 -1.69 3.85
N PHE A 122 -2.06 -0.72 3.87
CA PHE A 122 -3.46 -0.93 4.25
C PHE A 122 -4.33 -0.56 3.06
N LEU A 123 -5.15 -1.50 2.60
CA LEU A 123 -6.08 -1.29 1.50
C LEU A 123 -7.50 -1.40 2.03
N ASN A 124 -8.29 -0.32 1.92
CA ASN A 124 -9.69 -0.29 2.32
C ASN A 124 -10.59 -0.23 1.10
N ALA A 125 -11.42 -1.26 0.89
CA ALA A 125 -12.40 -1.29 -0.19
C ALA A 125 -13.65 -0.51 0.23
N VAL A 126 -13.89 0.63 -0.41
CA VAL A 126 -15.04 1.51 -0.15
C VAL A 126 -16.19 1.17 -1.07
N GLU A 127 -15.92 1.12 -2.37
CA GLU A 127 -16.89 0.79 -3.42
C GLU A 127 -16.22 -0.12 -4.45
N LEU A 128 -16.90 -1.16 -4.85
CA LEU A 128 -16.39 -2.12 -5.82
C LEU A 128 -17.39 -2.26 -6.98
N PRO A 129 -16.91 -2.43 -8.22
CA PRO A 129 -17.76 -2.76 -9.34
C PRO A 129 -18.39 -4.16 -9.15
N PRO A 130 -19.46 -4.50 -9.89
CA PRO A 130 -20.10 -5.82 -9.82
C PRO A 130 -19.13 -6.98 -10.07
N GLU A 131 -18.14 -6.78 -10.93
CA GLU A 131 -17.03 -7.70 -11.19
C GLU A 131 -15.71 -7.00 -10.80
N PRO A 132 -15.32 -7.08 -9.53
CA PRO A 132 -14.13 -6.38 -9.06
C PRO A 132 -12.85 -7.03 -9.61
N PRO A 133 -11.84 -6.24 -9.97
CA PRO A 133 -10.53 -6.75 -10.30
C PRO A 133 -9.93 -7.49 -9.09
N ARG A 134 -9.08 -8.45 -9.36
CA ARG A 134 -8.39 -9.20 -8.31
C ARG A 134 -7.09 -8.54 -7.94
N THR A 135 -6.78 -8.50 -6.65
CA THR A 135 -5.45 -8.19 -6.13
C THR A 135 -4.76 -9.50 -5.76
N TYR A 136 -3.58 -9.70 -6.33
CA TYR A 136 -2.76 -10.87 -6.07
C TYR A 136 -1.64 -10.52 -5.11
N PHE A 137 -1.33 -11.45 -4.20
CA PHE A 137 -0.26 -11.29 -3.23
C PHE A 137 0.70 -12.47 -3.33
N THR A 138 1.98 -12.24 -3.03
CA THR A 138 2.99 -13.29 -2.95
C THR A 138 3.76 -13.21 -1.64
N ASP A 139 4.13 -14.39 -1.10
CA ASP A 139 4.99 -14.48 0.08
C ASP A 139 6.46 -14.41 -0.36
N MET A 140 7.10 -13.27 -0.15
CA MET A 140 8.49 -13.04 -0.53
C MET A 140 9.49 -13.83 0.34
N TYR A 141 9.11 -14.26 1.55
CA TYR A 141 9.94 -15.17 2.35
C TYR A 141 10.00 -16.54 1.68
N ALA A 142 8.85 -17.09 1.30
CA ALA A 142 8.78 -18.35 0.56
C ALA A 142 9.47 -18.24 -0.80
N ALA A 143 9.26 -17.15 -1.52
CA ALA A 143 9.92 -16.90 -2.80
C ALA A 143 11.45 -16.93 -2.66
N TYR A 144 12.01 -16.22 -1.67
CA TYR A 144 13.45 -16.25 -1.41
C TYR A 144 13.95 -17.64 -0.98
N ALA A 145 13.23 -18.31 -0.10
CA ALA A 145 13.60 -19.63 0.41
C ALA A 145 13.64 -20.73 -0.67
N THR A 146 12.87 -20.55 -1.75
CA THR A 146 12.84 -21.50 -2.88
C THR A 146 13.92 -21.24 -3.94
N LEU A 147 14.68 -20.15 -3.83
CA LEU A 147 15.79 -19.88 -4.74
C LEU A 147 16.94 -20.86 -4.51
N GLU A 148 17.59 -21.24 -5.61
CA GLU A 148 18.82 -22.00 -5.55
C GLU A 148 19.89 -21.28 -4.71
N PRO A 149 20.67 -21.97 -3.86
CA PRO A 149 21.67 -21.36 -3.00
C PRO A 149 22.67 -20.46 -3.73
N ALA A 150 23.04 -20.83 -4.97
CA ALA A 150 23.92 -20.03 -5.80
C ALA A 150 23.27 -18.69 -6.20
N LEU A 151 21.96 -18.66 -6.43
CA LEU A 151 21.24 -17.43 -6.73
C LEU A 151 21.06 -16.57 -5.48
N GLN A 152 20.72 -17.16 -4.33
CA GLN A 152 20.70 -16.45 -3.05
C GLN A 152 22.04 -15.77 -2.76
N ALA A 153 23.15 -16.49 -2.94
CA ALA A 153 24.49 -15.93 -2.76
C ALA A 153 24.81 -14.79 -3.74
N ARG A 154 24.34 -14.88 -5.00
CA ARG A 154 24.50 -13.78 -5.97
C ARG A 154 23.68 -12.55 -5.64
N LEU A 155 22.48 -12.69 -5.10
CA LEU A 155 21.60 -11.60 -4.73
C LEU A 155 22.06 -10.92 -3.44
N SER A 156 22.73 -11.66 -2.58
CA SER A 156 23.29 -11.13 -1.34
C SER A 156 24.32 -10.04 -1.63
N GLY A 157 24.08 -8.85 -1.12
CA GLY A 157 24.94 -7.68 -1.34
C GLY A 157 24.66 -6.87 -2.60
N LEU A 158 23.75 -7.31 -3.48
CA LEU A 158 23.29 -6.49 -4.58
C LEU A 158 22.33 -5.41 -4.07
N ARG A 159 22.33 -4.28 -4.78
CA ARG A 159 21.42 -3.16 -4.56
C ARG A 159 20.67 -2.86 -5.83
N ALA A 160 19.46 -2.31 -5.68
CA ALA A 160 18.63 -1.87 -6.79
C ALA A 160 18.12 -0.45 -6.51
N THR A 161 18.12 0.39 -7.53
CA THR A 161 17.48 1.70 -7.48
C THR A 161 15.98 1.52 -7.73
N HIS A 162 15.17 2.11 -6.87
CA HIS A 162 13.72 2.15 -6.98
C HIS A 162 13.28 3.57 -7.29
N SER A 163 12.54 3.74 -8.38
CA SER A 163 12.00 5.02 -8.83
C SER A 163 10.59 4.80 -9.40
N ILE A 164 9.73 5.79 -9.29
CA ILE A 164 8.42 5.80 -9.98
C ILE A 164 8.40 6.75 -11.18
N ALA A 165 9.55 7.29 -11.58
CA ALA A 165 9.64 8.24 -12.67
C ALA A 165 9.07 7.68 -13.98
N ASP A 166 9.42 6.44 -14.34
CA ASP A 166 8.92 5.79 -15.53
C ASP A 166 7.39 5.56 -15.46
N TYR A 167 6.89 5.12 -14.30
CA TYR A 167 5.45 4.99 -14.06
C TYR A 167 4.71 6.33 -14.21
N MET A 168 5.30 7.43 -13.75
CA MET A 168 4.72 8.77 -13.86
C MET A 168 4.79 9.31 -15.30
N ALA A 169 5.73 8.83 -16.11
CA ALA A 169 5.92 9.23 -17.51
C ALA A 169 4.98 8.48 -18.47
N GLU A 170 4.28 7.44 -18.02
CA GLU A 170 3.37 6.67 -18.88
C GLU A 170 2.23 7.56 -19.42
N PRO A 171 2.02 7.65 -20.76
CA PRO A 171 1.07 8.59 -21.37
C PRO A 171 -0.38 8.39 -20.93
N ASP A 172 -0.79 7.15 -20.69
CA ASP A 172 -2.16 6.80 -20.30
C ASP A 172 -2.50 7.20 -18.84
N LYS A 173 -1.50 7.47 -18.02
CA LYS A 173 -1.68 7.91 -16.62
C LYS A 173 -1.93 9.40 -16.48
N ASN A 174 -1.76 10.15 -17.55
CA ASN A 174 -2.05 11.59 -17.65
C ASN A 174 -1.33 12.48 -16.61
N PHE A 175 -0.28 11.94 -15.98
CA PHE A 175 0.50 12.70 -15.01
C PHE A 175 1.28 13.84 -15.69
N ALA A 176 1.80 13.63 -16.90
CA ALA A 176 2.54 14.66 -17.62
C ALA A 176 1.71 15.92 -17.85
N ALA A 177 0.46 15.78 -18.34
CA ALA A 177 -0.43 16.92 -18.55
C ALA A 177 -0.82 17.62 -17.24
N LYS A 178 -0.93 16.87 -16.14
CA LYS A 178 -1.16 17.46 -14.81
C LYS A 178 0.07 18.21 -14.32
N ILE A 179 1.26 17.67 -14.56
CA ILE A 179 2.55 18.32 -14.24
C ILE A 179 2.64 19.67 -14.95
N GLU A 180 2.43 19.70 -16.26
CA GLU A 180 2.50 20.92 -17.07
C GLU A 180 1.49 21.99 -16.60
N ARG A 181 0.27 21.60 -16.24
CA ARG A 181 -0.74 22.52 -15.71
C ARG A 181 -0.37 23.09 -14.34
N ASP A 182 0.14 22.25 -13.45
CA ASP A 182 0.57 22.68 -12.12
C ASP A 182 1.75 23.64 -12.21
N GLU A 183 2.74 23.36 -13.06
CA GLU A 183 3.86 24.25 -13.33
C GLU A 183 3.40 25.60 -13.91
N ALA A 184 2.48 25.58 -14.89
CA ALA A 184 1.90 26.78 -15.45
C ALA A 184 1.10 27.61 -14.43
N ALA A 185 0.53 26.96 -13.41
CA ALA A 185 -0.17 27.60 -12.30
C ALA A 185 0.77 28.06 -11.17
N GLY A 186 2.08 27.86 -11.30
CA GLY A 186 3.07 28.18 -10.25
C GLY A 186 2.96 27.31 -9.01
N ILE A 187 2.41 26.12 -9.15
CA ILE A 187 2.23 25.18 -8.04
C ILE A 187 3.50 24.35 -7.89
N GLU A 188 4.19 24.55 -6.78
CA GLU A 188 5.39 23.79 -6.43
C GLU A 188 5.00 22.34 -6.08
N ARG A 189 5.76 21.38 -6.58
CA ARG A 189 5.58 19.94 -6.30
C ARG A 189 6.66 19.46 -5.37
N PRO A 190 6.32 18.51 -4.47
CA PRO A 190 7.35 17.79 -3.74
C PRO A 190 8.17 16.94 -4.74
N ASP A 191 9.46 16.87 -4.52
CA ASP A 191 10.32 15.94 -5.26
C ASP A 191 9.82 14.51 -5.09
N ILE A 192 9.73 13.78 -6.20
CA ILE A 192 9.39 12.35 -6.16
C ILE A 192 10.64 11.61 -5.69
N PRO A 193 10.56 10.88 -4.59
CA PRO A 193 11.73 10.20 -4.05
C PRO A 193 12.19 9.07 -4.97
N GLU A 194 13.50 8.90 -4.98
CA GLU A 194 14.19 7.76 -5.54
C GLU A 194 15.12 7.20 -4.46
N ALA A 195 15.21 5.89 -4.33
CA ALA A 195 16.05 5.29 -3.31
C ALA A 195 16.71 4.00 -3.80
N GLU A 196 17.89 3.73 -3.27
CA GLU A 196 18.61 2.49 -3.49
C GLU A 196 18.49 1.59 -2.28
N HIS A 197 18.02 0.35 -2.50
CA HIS A 197 17.84 -0.65 -1.45
C HIS A 197 18.59 -1.95 -1.75
N PRO A 198 18.95 -2.75 -0.71
CA PRO A 198 19.40 -4.12 -0.95
C PRO A 198 18.31 -4.92 -1.71
N VAL A 199 18.73 -5.75 -2.66
CA VAL A 199 17.81 -6.66 -3.38
C VAL A 199 17.20 -7.67 -2.40
N VAL A 200 17.99 -8.13 -1.42
CA VAL A 200 17.51 -8.97 -0.32
C VAL A 200 17.39 -8.11 0.93
N VAL A 201 16.18 -7.80 1.31
CA VAL A 201 15.87 -6.98 2.49
C VAL A 201 15.61 -7.90 3.68
N HIS A 202 16.25 -7.62 4.81
CA HIS A 202 15.90 -8.24 6.09
C HIS A 202 14.75 -7.47 6.72
N HIS A 203 13.64 -8.15 7.02
CA HIS A 203 12.53 -7.52 7.71
C HIS A 203 12.99 -7.10 9.12
N PRO A 204 12.63 -5.89 9.59
CA PRO A 204 13.14 -5.34 10.86
C PRO A 204 12.58 -6.01 12.12
N ASP A 205 11.54 -6.85 12.00
CA ASP A 205 10.87 -7.53 13.12
C ASP A 205 11.07 -9.05 13.10
#